data_92ecbb1a60c8c613575f00b1679e4e82
#
_entry.id   92ecbb1a60c8c613575f00b1679e4e82
#
_cell.length_a   1.000
_cell.length_b   1.000
_cell.length_c   1.000
_cell.angle_alpha   90.00
_cell.angle_beta   90.00
_cell.angle_gamma   90.00
#
_symmetry.space_group_name_H-M   'P 1'
#
loop_
_entity.id
_entity.type
_entity.pdbx_description
1 polymer ?
#
loop_
_entity_poly.entity_id
_entity_poly.type
_entity_poly.pdbx_seq_one_letter_code
_entity_poly.pdbx_strand_id
1 'polypeptide(L)'
;MTEKFGIRTLEWSGKTGLLVNGKETLLRGGCIHHDNGVLGACSFADAEERRVRILKSQGFNALRMAHNPASRSLLDACDRIGMYVMDEAFDGWYIPKEYHDYSRDFLSDYKSVLTAMVENDYNHPSVIMYSLGNEVTETAAKRGIELCAEMRDTVHSLDGTRPVTCGINVLLDVYARLGIGVYSDKKEYKREPLPEGKGYKEKKSGSAFFNYWAEKLGKLFFVLSDTRLAEKAVRDISPALDIVGLNYASSRYDKDAEKYPDRLMIGTETMSADLPYNWNRVLRHKQLIGDFVWSAWDYIGETCMGWTYQSYKGLPLLSGQGMIDITGLPLAQMAFLRTVWGTETEPFLAVRPLNHSGETPSKGAWQFTNALDSWTWHGFEGKPTVAEVYTTADSVRLELNDKVIGTKKVRQNKALFSVKYAPGTLAAIALDRSENETGRTRLISGEKAPILTVRPDRSVLPPDGQALCFVEIEFTDKNGVLLPYMEQRVDIKIDGNAVTLQGFGSALTKTDEVFIHPYHNTYRGRALAVFRAGKADGKSTVTVSSENTEPVSFSIEVTGRKEE
;
A
#
# COMPACT_ATOMS: atom_id res chain seq x y z
N MET A 1 -33.28 11.08 -13.69
CA MET A 1 -32.03 10.36 -13.35
C MET A 1 -30.89 11.34 -13.63
N THR A 2 -29.99 11.56 -12.69
CA THR A 2 -28.82 12.44 -12.88
C THR A 2 -27.59 11.57 -12.89
N GLU A 3 -26.79 11.67 -13.97
CA GLU A 3 -25.51 10.98 -14.08
C GLU A 3 -24.37 12.00 -13.95
N LYS A 4 -23.34 11.64 -13.18
CA LYS A 4 -22.11 12.44 -13.06
C LYS A 4 -21.09 11.92 -14.07
N PHE A 5 -20.43 12.79 -14.77
CA PHE A 5 -19.31 12.44 -15.64
C PHE A 5 -18.27 13.56 -15.63
N GLY A 6 -17.05 13.23 -16.02
CA GLY A 6 -15.98 14.20 -16.19
C GLY A 6 -15.44 14.21 -17.61
N ILE A 7 -14.87 15.34 -18.02
CA ILE A 7 -14.25 15.51 -19.34
C ILE A 7 -12.76 15.68 -19.14
N ARG A 8 -11.97 14.86 -19.82
CA ARG A 8 -10.50 14.96 -19.90
C ARG A 8 -10.00 14.49 -21.25
N THR A 9 -8.80 14.90 -21.61
CA THR A 9 -8.04 14.32 -22.72
C THR A 9 -6.89 13.49 -22.19
N LEU A 10 -6.62 12.37 -22.84
CA LEU A 10 -5.43 11.54 -22.61
C LEU A 10 -4.69 11.39 -23.91
N GLU A 11 -3.37 11.61 -23.86
CA GLU A 11 -2.47 11.35 -24.97
C GLU A 11 -1.27 10.59 -24.43
N TRP A 12 -0.81 9.59 -25.17
CA TRP A 12 0.32 8.76 -24.75
C TRP A 12 1.19 8.38 -25.94
N SER A 13 2.48 8.61 -25.82
CA SER A 13 3.47 8.19 -26.83
C SER A 13 4.86 8.13 -26.23
N GLY A 14 5.76 7.38 -26.85
CA GLY A 14 7.16 7.33 -26.44
C GLY A 14 7.87 8.68 -26.45
N LYS A 15 7.38 9.64 -27.27
CA LYS A 15 7.96 10.98 -27.40
C LYS A 15 7.46 11.97 -26.34
N THR A 16 6.19 11.89 -25.99
CA THR A 16 5.52 12.85 -25.08
C THR A 16 5.34 12.31 -23.68
N GLY A 17 5.47 10.99 -23.47
CA GLY A 17 5.02 10.35 -22.24
C GLY A 17 3.50 10.30 -22.16
N LEU A 18 2.96 10.40 -20.95
CA LEU A 18 1.53 10.52 -20.68
C LEU A 18 1.16 11.98 -20.49
N LEU A 19 0.21 12.46 -21.29
CA LEU A 19 -0.39 13.78 -21.14
C LEU A 19 -1.83 13.65 -20.65
N VAL A 20 -2.17 14.37 -19.59
CA VAL A 20 -3.54 14.54 -19.10
C VAL A 20 -3.94 16.00 -19.28
N ASN A 21 -4.96 16.26 -20.07
CA ASN A 21 -5.36 17.62 -20.44
C ASN A 21 -4.19 18.45 -21.00
N GLY A 22 -3.37 17.84 -21.87
CA GLY A 22 -2.21 18.44 -22.51
C GLY A 22 -1.00 18.70 -21.59
N LYS A 23 -1.03 18.23 -20.33
CA LYS A 23 0.07 18.37 -19.36
C LYS A 23 0.77 17.05 -19.14
N GLU A 24 2.10 17.05 -19.23
CA GLU A 24 2.93 15.89 -18.85
C GLU A 24 2.63 15.48 -17.42
N THR A 25 2.32 14.21 -17.24
CA THR A 25 1.88 13.66 -15.95
C THR A 25 2.70 12.44 -15.61
N LEU A 26 3.48 12.54 -14.52
CA LEU A 26 4.20 11.43 -13.95
C LEU A 26 3.39 10.81 -12.81
N LEU A 27 3.24 9.49 -12.83
CA LEU A 27 2.41 8.77 -11.88
C LEU A 27 3.24 8.33 -10.67
N ARG A 28 3.00 8.96 -9.52
CA ARG A 28 3.45 8.51 -8.20
C ARG A 28 2.41 7.54 -7.68
N GLY A 29 2.57 6.28 -8.06
CA GLY A 29 1.57 5.27 -7.91
C GLY A 29 1.76 4.36 -6.69
N GLY A 30 0.67 3.73 -6.30
CA GLY A 30 0.69 2.64 -5.34
C GLY A 30 -0.44 1.66 -5.58
N CYS A 31 -0.15 0.38 -5.35
CA CYS A 31 -1.14 -0.68 -5.43
C CYS A 31 -1.98 -0.72 -4.15
N ILE A 32 -3.28 -0.97 -4.28
CA ILE A 32 -4.19 -1.19 -3.16
C ILE A 32 -5.10 -2.38 -3.45
N HIS A 33 -5.37 -3.19 -2.42
CA HIS A 33 -6.46 -4.16 -2.45
C HIS A 33 -7.80 -3.48 -2.15
N HIS A 34 -8.91 -4.17 -2.40
CA HIS A 34 -10.24 -3.60 -2.18
C HIS A 34 -10.72 -3.68 -0.74
N ASP A 35 -10.04 -4.42 0.15
CA ASP A 35 -10.38 -4.44 1.57
C ASP A 35 -10.06 -3.10 2.25
N ASN A 36 -10.82 -2.81 3.31
CA ASN A 36 -10.73 -1.57 4.09
C ASN A 36 -10.27 -1.84 5.53
N GLY A 37 -9.20 -2.61 5.72
CA GLY A 37 -8.58 -2.88 7.00
C GLY A 37 -9.57 -3.49 8.00
N VAL A 38 -9.83 -2.81 9.12
CA VAL A 38 -10.73 -3.28 10.19
C VAL A 38 -12.20 -3.49 9.74
N LEU A 39 -12.56 -3.00 8.57
CA LEU A 39 -13.89 -3.21 7.94
C LEU A 39 -13.94 -4.44 7.04
N GLY A 40 -12.82 -5.15 6.86
CA GLY A 40 -12.73 -6.25 5.91
C GLY A 40 -13.01 -5.78 4.47
N ALA A 41 -13.66 -6.61 3.67
CA ALA A 41 -13.98 -6.32 2.27
C ALA A 41 -15.23 -5.42 2.08
N CYS A 42 -15.69 -4.72 3.12
CA CYS A 42 -16.83 -3.82 3.01
C CYS A 42 -16.44 -2.49 2.37
N SER A 43 -17.08 -2.15 1.26
CA SER A 43 -16.87 -0.89 0.54
C SER A 43 -17.94 0.14 0.94
N PHE A 44 -17.70 0.88 2.03
CA PHE A 44 -18.48 2.05 2.42
C PHE A 44 -17.92 3.30 1.75
N ALA A 45 -18.79 4.18 1.25
CA ALA A 45 -18.35 5.42 0.58
C ALA A 45 -17.43 6.28 1.46
N ASP A 46 -17.72 6.40 2.75
CA ASP A 46 -16.89 7.14 3.70
C ASP A 46 -15.52 6.50 3.92
N ALA A 47 -15.44 5.17 3.92
CA ALA A 47 -14.17 4.45 4.07
C ALA A 47 -13.28 4.61 2.84
N GLU A 48 -13.87 4.51 1.64
CA GLU A 48 -13.15 4.75 0.40
C GLU A 48 -12.67 6.20 0.30
N GLU A 49 -13.53 7.16 0.65
CA GLU A 49 -13.14 8.57 0.66
C GLU A 49 -12.00 8.85 1.64
N ARG A 50 -12.08 8.31 2.87
CA ARG A 50 -11.02 8.43 3.87
C ARG A 50 -9.71 7.86 3.33
N ARG A 51 -9.73 6.66 2.75
CA ARG A 51 -8.56 6.01 2.17
C ARG A 51 -7.92 6.85 1.07
N VAL A 52 -8.70 7.33 0.11
CA VAL A 52 -8.20 8.17 -0.98
C VAL A 52 -7.65 9.51 -0.47
N ARG A 53 -8.31 10.16 0.51
CA ARG A 53 -7.80 11.39 1.13
C ARG A 53 -6.46 11.20 1.81
N ILE A 54 -6.30 10.13 2.60
CA ILE A 54 -5.04 9.81 3.26
C ILE A 54 -3.96 9.55 2.21
N LEU A 55 -4.19 8.70 1.22
CA LEU A 55 -3.23 8.41 0.15
C LEU A 55 -2.82 9.68 -0.61
N LYS A 56 -3.79 10.53 -0.95
CA LYS A 56 -3.52 11.81 -1.61
C LYS A 56 -2.66 12.74 -0.75
N SER A 57 -2.96 12.85 0.54
CA SER A 57 -2.18 13.67 1.48
C SER A 57 -0.74 13.21 1.63
N GLN A 58 -0.49 11.91 1.38
CA GLN A 58 0.84 11.32 1.43
C GLN A 58 1.62 11.45 0.10
N GLY A 59 1.07 12.13 -0.92
CA GLY A 59 1.78 12.45 -2.16
C GLY A 59 1.53 11.46 -3.30
N PHE A 60 0.74 10.42 -3.11
CA PHE A 60 0.24 9.61 -4.22
C PHE A 60 -0.65 10.45 -5.14
N ASN A 61 -0.55 10.23 -6.44
CA ASN A 61 -1.47 10.80 -7.42
C ASN A 61 -2.14 9.74 -8.29
N ALA A 62 -1.76 8.46 -8.13
CA ALA A 62 -2.31 7.34 -8.88
C ALA A 62 -2.43 6.08 -8.01
N LEU A 63 -3.47 5.28 -8.27
CA LEU A 63 -3.71 3.99 -7.64
C LEU A 63 -3.83 2.90 -8.70
N ARG A 64 -3.31 1.71 -8.43
CA ARG A 64 -3.58 0.47 -9.16
C ARG A 64 -4.46 -0.42 -8.30
N MET A 65 -5.59 -0.81 -8.86
CA MET A 65 -6.53 -1.73 -8.21
C MET A 65 -5.98 -3.15 -8.30
N ALA A 66 -5.53 -3.69 -7.21
CA ALA A 66 -4.93 -5.02 -7.14
C ALA A 66 -5.96 -6.02 -6.56
N HIS A 67 -6.33 -7.08 -7.24
CA HIS A 67 -6.14 -7.37 -8.66
C HIS A 67 -7.52 -7.70 -9.22
N ASN A 68 -8.44 -6.75 -9.15
CA ASN A 68 -9.84 -6.86 -9.59
C ASN A 68 -10.45 -5.46 -9.74
N PRO A 69 -11.55 -5.31 -10.49
CA PRO A 69 -12.18 -4.02 -10.73
C PRO A 69 -12.56 -3.27 -9.47
N ALA A 70 -12.37 -1.95 -9.49
CA ALA A 70 -12.64 -1.05 -8.38
C ALA A 70 -14.13 -0.96 -8.04
N SER A 71 -14.44 -0.67 -6.77
CA SER A 71 -15.79 -0.32 -6.37
C SER A 71 -16.17 1.08 -6.91
N ARG A 72 -17.44 1.27 -7.25
CA ARG A 72 -17.94 2.58 -7.68
C ARG A 72 -17.68 3.66 -6.62
N SER A 73 -17.83 3.34 -5.34
CA SER A 73 -17.58 4.29 -4.25
C SER A 73 -16.12 4.77 -4.23
N LEU A 74 -15.16 3.89 -4.55
CA LEU A 74 -13.75 4.25 -4.65
C LEU A 74 -13.51 5.16 -5.86
N LEU A 75 -14.08 4.84 -7.03
CA LEU A 75 -13.96 5.67 -8.22
C LEU A 75 -14.59 7.05 -8.02
N ASP A 76 -15.77 7.13 -7.41
CA ASP A 76 -16.42 8.39 -7.02
C ASP A 76 -15.52 9.23 -6.10
N ALA A 77 -14.84 8.61 -5.14
CA ALA A 77 -13.88 9.29 -4.27
C ALA A 77 -12.64 9.77 -5.05
N CYS A 78 -12.11 8.95 -5.95
CA CYS A 78 -10.98 9.30 -6.81
C CYS A 78 -11.31 10.48 -7.72
N ASP A 79 -12.51 10.51 -8.30
CA ASP A 79 -12.99 11.63 -9.13
C ASP A 79 -13.03 12.94 -8.34
N ARG A 80 -13.62 12.91 -7.12
CA ARG A 80 -13.77 14.11 -6.28
C ARG A 80 -12.45 14.65 -5.75
N ILE A 81 -11.54 13.75 -5.36
CA ILE A 81 -10.28 14.10 -4.70
C ILE A 81 -9.16 14.34 -5.73
N GLY A 82 -9.34 13.85 -6.96
CA GLY A 82 -8.36 13.97 -8.03
C GLY A 82 -7.23 12.95 -7.92
N MET A 83 -7.56 11.67 -7.78
CA MET A 83 -6.64 10.53 -7.78
C MET A 83 -6.80 9.76 -9.09
N TYR A 84 -5.73 9.58 -9.85
CA TYR A 84 -5.78 8.75 -11.05
C TYR A 84 -5.89 7.27 -10.70
N VAL A 85 -6.51 6.50 -11.58
CA VAL A 85 -6.76 5.06 -11.38
C VAL A 85 -6.28 4.29 -12.62
N MET A 86 -5.50 3.24 -12.36
CA MET A 86 -5.27 2.10 -13.24
C MET A 86 -6.20 1.00 -12.71
N ASP A 87 -7.32 0.77 -13.38
CA ASP A 87 -8.24 -0.29 -12.98
C ASP A 87 -7.84 -1.63 -13.60
N GLU A 88 -7.82 -2.69 -12.80
CA GLU A 88 -7.30 -3.99 -13.21
C GLU A 88 -8.39 -5.05 -13.20
N ALA A 89 -8.49 -5.80 -14.30
CA ALA A 89 -9.56 -6.76 -14.49
C ALA A 89 -9.34 -8.09 -13.75
N PHE A 90 -8.09 -8.59 -13.73
CA PHE A 90 -7.80 -9.96 -13.29
C PHE A 90 -6.46 -10.07 -12.56
N ASP A 91 -6.41 -10.92 -11.53
CA ASP A 91 -5.14 -11.39 -10.96
C ASP A 91 -4.48 -12.46 -11.84
N GLY A 92 -5.25 -13.39 -12.37
CA GLY A 92 -4.77 -14.50 -13.22
C GLY A 92 -5.66 -14.73 -14.42
N TRP A 93 -5.15 -15.49 -15.42
CA TRP A 93 -5.94 -15.88 -16.59
C TRP A 93 -6.31 -17.36 -16.53
N TYR A 94 -6.09 -18.12 -17.63
CA TYR A 94 -6.50 -19.53 -17.72
C TYR A 94 -5.51 -20.51 -17.10
N ILE A 95 -4.27 -20.08 -16.77
CA ILE A 95 -3.31 -20.91 -16.02
C ILE A 95 -3.51 -20.65 -14.53
N PRO A 96 -3.85 -21.67 -13.72
CA PRO A 96 -4.11 -21.45 -12.30
C PRO A 96 -2.85 -21.03 -11.54
N LYS A 97 -2.98 -19.98 -10.72
CA LYS A 97 -1.98 -19.56 -9.73
C LYS A 97 -2.17 -20.32 -8.42
N GLU A 98 -3.44 -20.56 -8.06
CA GLU A 98 -3.84 -21.24 -6.84
C GLU A 98 -4.80 -22.40 -7.15
N TYR A 99 -4.93 -23.33 -6.20
CA TYR A 99 -5.70 -24.56 -6.43
C TYR A 99 -7.19 -24.31 -6.71
N HIS A 100 -7.77 -23.29 -6.07
CA HIS A 100 -9.21 -22.96 -6.15
C HIS A 100 -9.50 -21.60 -6.80
N ASP A 101 -8.59 -21.08 -7.62
CA ASP A 101 -8.81 -19.82 -8.33
C ASP A 101 -9.84 -19.97 -9.49
N TYR A 102 -10.23 -18.85 -10.08
CA TYR A 102 -11.23 -18.79 -11.15
C TYR A 102 -10.69 -19.11 -12.55
N SER A 103 -9.43 -19.53 -12.69
CA SER A 103 -8.77 -19.76 -13.98
C SER A 103 -9.51 -20.74 -14.90
N ARG A 104 -10.26 -21.70 -14.34
CA ARG A 104 -11.06 -22.66 -15.13
C ARG A 104 -12.21 -22.01 -15.88
N ASP A 105 -12.78 -20.94 -15.32
CA ASP A 105 -13.96 -20.27 -15.86
C ASP A 105 -13.53 -19.02 -16.68
N PHE A 106 -12.24 -18.65 -16.63
CA PHE A 106 -11.70 -17.45 -17.25
C PHE A 106 -12.00 -17.34 -18.75
N LEU A 107 -11.77 -18.41 -19.54
CA LEU A 107 -11.95 -18.36 -20.99
C LEU A 107 -13.43 -18.21 -21.41
N SER A 108 -14.38 -18.59 -20.56
CA SER A 108 -15.82 -18.35 -20.79
C SER A 108 -16.25 -16.94 -20.41
N ASP A 109 -15.60 -16.34 -19.40
CA ASP A 109 -16.15 -15.18 -18.68
C ASP A 109 -15.39 -13.88 -18.91
N TYR A 110 -14.12 -13.91 -19.38
CA TYR A 110 -13.26 -12.72 -19.43
C TYR A 110 -13.88 -11.55 -20.22
N LYS A 111 -14.61 -11.81 -21.32
CA LYS A 111 -15.24 -10.75 -22.11
C LYS A 111 -16.34 -10.04 -21.33
N SER A 112 -17.16 -10.78 -20.59
CA SER A 112 -18.22 -10.20 -19.77
C SER A 112 -17.67 -9.38 -18.61
N VAL A 113 -16.58 -9.84 -17.98
CA VAL A 113 -15.89 -9.11 -16.90
C VAL A 113 -15.25 -7.81 -17.43
N LEU A 114 -14.54 -7.86 -18.57
CA LEU A 114 -13.98 -6.67 -19.20
C LEU A 114 -15.08 -5.67 -19.59
N THR A 115 -16.18 -6.15 -20.14
CA THR A 115 -17.31 -5.29 -20.50
C THR A 115 -17.88 -4.60 -19.26
N ALA A 116 -18.14 -5.36 -18.19
CA ALA A 116 -18.68 -4.81 -16.94
C ALA A 116 -17.74 -3.79 -16.29
N MET A 117 -16.41 -4.03 -16.30
CA MET A 117 -15.41 -3.09 -15.81
C MET A 117 -15.44 -1.78 -16.62
N VAL A 118 -15.34 -1.87 -17.95
CA VAL A 118 -15.31 -0.69 -18.81
C VAL A 118 -16.62 0.11 -18.73
N GLU A 119 -17.77 -0.55 -18.69
CA GLU A 119 -19.09 0.12 -18.54
C GLU A 119 -19.22 0.82 -17.19
N ASN A 120 -18.72 0.21 -16.09
CA ASN A 120 -18.69 0.85 -14.79
C ASN A 120 -17.80 2.10 -14.78
N ASP A 121 -16.64 2.03 -15.43
CA ASP A 121 -15.59 3.04 -15.39
C ASP A 121 -15.80 4.19 -16.38
N TYR A 122 -16.63 3.99 -17.38
CA TYR A 122 -16.73 4.88 -18.56
C TYR A 122 -16.91 6.36 -18.19
N ASN A 123 -17.75 6.65 -17.22
CA ASN A 123 -18.05 8.01 -16.77
C ASN A 123 -17.08 8.54 -15.68
N HIS A 124 -16.11 7.72 -15.22
CA HIS A 124 -15.13 8.12 -14.21
C HIS A 124 -13.87 8.72 -14.84
N PRO A 125 -13.67 10.05 -14.76
CA PRO A 125 -12.48 10.70 -15.34
C PRO A 125 -11.18 10.35 -14.61
N SER A 126 -11.25 9.85 -13.40
CA SER A 126 -10.10 9.36 -12.63
C SER A 126 -9.47 8.11 -13.24
N VAL A 127 -10.26 7.24 -13.88
CA VAL A 127 -9.73 6.06 -14.58
C VAL A 127 -9.02 6.52 -15.84
N ILE A 128 -7.70 6.34 -15.87
CA ILE A 128 -6.83 6.77 -16.97
C ILE A 128 -6.16 5.62 -17.72
N MET A 129 -6.31 4.40 -17.23
CA MET A 129 -5.68 3.21 -17.78
C MET A 129 -6.43 1.96 -17.35
N TYR A 130 -6.51 0.95 -18.22
CA TYR A 130 -6.99 -0.39 -17.90
C TYR A 130 -5.84 -1.38 -17.85
N SER A 131 -5.83 -2.26 -16.86
CA SER A 131 -4.88 -3.37 -16.75
C SER A 131 -5.60 -4.71 -16.96
N LEU A 132 -5.05 -5.53 -17.84
CA LEU A 132 -5.66 -6.81 -18.22
C LEU A 132 -5.34 -7.95 -17.27
N GLY A 133 -4.32 -7.80 -16.42
CA GLY A 133 -3.93 -8.87 -15.51
C GLY A 133 -2.63 -8.61 -14.77
N ASN A 134 -2.41 -9.45 -13.76
CA ASN A 134 -1.25 -9.39 -12.88
C ASN A 134 -0.42 -10.66 -13.00
N GLU A 135 0.87 -10.53 -13.27
CA GLU A 135 1.87 -11.62 -13.21
C GLU A 135 1.42 -12.92 -13.89
N VAL A 136 0.74 -12.81 -15.02
CA VAL A 136 0.21 -13.92 -15.79
C VAL A 136 1.29 -14.51 -16.69
N THR A 137 1.61 -15.79 -16.52
CA THR A 137 2.68 -16.48 -17.26
C THR A 137 2.29 -16.83 -18.70
N GLU A 138 1.03 -16.70 -19.04
CA GLU A 138 0.49 -16.82 -20.40
C GLU A 138 1.15 -15.86 -21.36
N THR A 139 1.59 -14.70 -20.90
CA THR A 139 2.32 -13.70 -21.71
C THR A 139 3.67 -14.21 -22.25
N ALA A 140 4.19 -15.28 -21.68
CA ALA A 140 5.39 -15.97 -22.18
C ALA A 140 5.15 -16.80 -23.45
N ALA A 141 3.90 -17.12 -23.80
CA ALA A 141 3.52 -18.02 -24.88
C ALA A 141 2.67 -17.31 -25.96
N LYS A 142 2.76 -17.79 -27.21
CA LYS A 142 2.05 -17.21 -28.36
C LYS A 142 0.55 -17.09 -28.11
N ARG A 143 -0.10 -18.15 -27.59
CA ARG A 143 -1.53 -18.16 -27.29
C ARG A 143 -1.93 -17.06 -26.28
N GLY A 144 -1.14 -16.88 -25.22
CA GLY A 144 -1.43 -15.83 -24.24
C GLY A 144 -1.20 -14.42 -24.76
N ILE A 145 -0.18 -14.23 -25.65
CA ILE A 145 0.04 -12.96 -26.34
C ILE A 145 -1.14 -12.63 -27.27
N GLU A 146 -1.64 -13.61 -28.03
CA GLU A 146 -2.83 -13.45 -28.89
C GLU A 146 -4.08 -13.13 -28.07
N LEU A 147 -4.28 -13.80 -26.92
CA LEU A 147 -5.36 -13.50 -25.99
C LEU A 147 -5.24 -12.10 -25.38
N CYS A 148 -4.03 -11.68 -25.01
CA CYS A 148 -3.78 -10.31 -24.52
C CYS A 148 -4.20 -9.26 -25.55
N ALA A 149 -3.83 -9.45 -26.82
CA ALA A 149 -4.24 -8.57 -27.91
C ALA A 149 -5.77 -8.57 -28.10
N GLU A 150 -6.42 -9.74 -28.05
CA GLU A 150 -7.89 -9.84 -28.13
C GLU A 150 -8.58 -9.11 -26.97
N MET A 151 -8.07 -9.24 -25.74
CA MET A 151 -8.61 -8.52 -24.58
C MET A 151 -8.43 -7.01 -24.72
N ARG A 152 -7.24 -6.53 -25.15
CA ARG A 152 -7.03 -5.11 -25.46
C ARG A 152 -8.03 -4.61 -26.50
N ASP A 153 -8.18 -5.33 -27.61
CA ASP A 153 -9.08 -4.94 -28.68
C ASP A 153 -10.55 -4.95 -28.22
N THR A 154 -10.91 -5.87 -27.32
CA THR A 154 -12.23 -5.87 -26.67
C THR A 154 -12.44 -4.60 -25.85
N VAL A 155 -11.47 -4.22 -24.99
CA VAL A 155 -11.53 -2.98 -24.21
C VAL A 155 -11.62 -1.76 -25.14
N HIS A 156 -10.78 -1.67 -26.16
CA HIS A 156 -10.80 -0.54 -27.12
C HIS A 156 -12.09 -0.44 -27.94
N SER A 157 -12.76 -1.56 -28.19
CA SER A 157 -14.08 -1.54 -28.85
C SER A 157 -15.16 -0.90 -27.98
N LEU A 158 -15.01 -0.92 -26.67
CA LEU A 158 -15.92 -0.32 -25.69
C LEU A 158 -15.47 1.11 -25.31
N ASP A 159 -14.16 1.29 -25.12
CA ASP A 159 -13.56 2.58 -24.78
C ASP A 159 -12.15 2.73 -25.40
N GLY A 160 -12.07 3.40 -26.52
CA GLY A 160 -10.81 3.72 -27.19
C GLY A 160 -10.10 4.97 -26.63
N THR A 161 -10.56 5.55 -25.52
CA THR A 161 -10.01 6.80 -24.96
C THR A 161 -8.97 6.58 -23.87
N ARG A 162 -8.77 5.34 -23.43
CA ARG A 162 -7.83 4.94 -22.36
C ARG A 162 -6.85 3.89 -22.86
N PRO A 163 -5.55 4.00 -22.52
CA PRO A 163 -4.56 2.99 -22.84
C PRO A 163 -4.77 1.73 -22.00
N VAL A 164 -4.29 0.60 -22.56
CA VAL A 164 -4.34 -0.72 -21.95
C VAL A 164 -2.95 -1.21 -21.61
N THR A 165 -2.80 -1.79 -20.41
CA THR A 165 -1.57 -2.37 -19.88
C THR A 165 -1.81 -3.76 -19.31
N CYS A 166 -0.75 -4.40 -18.82
CA CYS A 166 -0.77 -5.65 -18.03
C CYS A 166 0.46 -5.67 -17.13
N GLY A 167 0.31 -6.09 -15.89
CA GLY A 167 1.41 -6.23 -14.93
C GLY A 167 2.25 -7.48 -15.23
N ILE A 168 3.36 -7.30 -15.95
CA ILE A 168 4.22 -8.39 -16.42
C ILE A 168 5.35 -8.64 -15.43
N ASN A 169 5.38 -9.84 -14.83
CA ASN A 169 6.55 -10.31 -14.12
C ASN A 169 7.50 -11.02 -15.08
N VAL A 170 8.53 -10.32 -15.49
CA VAL A 170 9.49 -10.77 -16.50
C VAL A 170 10.20 -12.06 -16.09
N LEU A 171 10.41 -12.30 -14.81
CA LEU A 171 11.06 -13.53 -14.33
C LEU A 171 10.13 -14.74 -14.42
N LEU A 172 8.86 -14.57 -14.10
CA LEU A 172 7.85 -15.62 -14.27
C LEU A 172 7.75 -16.02 -15.75
N ASP A 173 7.78 -15.05 -16.66
CA ASP A 173 7.80 -15.30 -18.10
C ASP A 173 9.05 -16.07 -18.55
N VAL A 174 10.22 -15.71 -18.02
CA VAL A 174 11.47 -16.44 -18.30
C VAL A 174 11.37 -17.88 -17.81
N TYR A 175 10.90 -18.10 -16.61
CA TYR A 175 10.73 -19.45 -16.06
C TYR A 175 9.71 -20.27 -16.86
N ALA A 176 8.58 -19.68 -17.23
CA ALA A 176 7.59 -20.35 -18.08
C ALA A 176 8.17 -20.75 -19.43
N ARG A 177 8.97 -19.91 -20.09
CA ARG A 177 9.68 -20.22 -21.35
C ARG A 177 10.69 -21.35 -21.21
N LEU A 178 11.34 -21.45 -20.04
CA LEU A 178 12.30 -22.52 -19.75
C LEU A 178 11.62 -23.82 -19.29
N GLY A 179 10.29 -23.81 -19.12
CA GLY A 179 9.54 -24.96 -18.59
C GLY A 179 9.82 -25.22 -17.11
N ILE A 180 10.35 -24.21 -16.39
CA ILE A 180 10.65 -24.26 -14.97
C ILE A 180 9.47 -23.63 -14.20
N GLY A 181 8.95 -24.33 -13.20
CA GLY A 181 7.89 -23.81 -12.35
C GLY A 181 6.53 -24.45 -12.57
N VAL A 182 5.54 -23.93 -11.82
CA VAL A 182 4.17 -24.48 -11.74
C VAL A 182 3.33 -24.02 -12.92
N TYR A 183 3.64 -22.89 -13.49
CA TYR A 183 2.85 -22.20 -14.49
C TYR A 183 3.35 -22.52 -15.90
N SER A 184 2.64 -23.38 -16.64
CA SER A 184 3.01 -23.73 -18.02
C SER A 184 1.82 -24.24 -18.80
N ASP A 185 1.57 -23.70 -20.00
CA ASP A 185 0.61 -24.21 -21.00
C ASP A 185 0.78 -25.70 -21.36
N LYS A 186 1.95 -26.27 -21.05
CA LYS A 186 2.31 -27.65 -21.39
C LYS A 186 1.87 -28.69 -20.36
N LYS A 187 1.36 -28.28 -19.21
CA LYS A 187 0.88 -29.17 -18.16
C LYS A 187 -0.64 -29.10 -18.12
N GLU A 188 -1.34 -30.21 -18.46
CA GLU A 188 -2.71 -30.40 -18.03
C GLU A 188 -2.72 -30.42 -16.50
N TYR A 189 -3.30 -29.38 -15.90
CA TYR A 189 -3.53 -29.36 -14.46
C TYR A 189 -4.66 -30.33 -14.13
N LYS A 190 -4.31 -31.57 -13.81
CA LYS A 190 -5.25 -32.48 -13.16
C LYS A 190 -5.53 -31.92 -11.77
N ARG A 191 -6.69 -31.29 -11.62
CA ARG A 191 -7.25 -30.90 -10.33
C ARG A 191 -7.68 -32.19 -9.61
N GLU A 192 -6.80 -32.78 -8.82
CA GLU A 192 -7.18 -33.87 -7.95
C GLU A 192 -8.09 -33.32 -6.84
N PRO A 193 -9.25 -33.94 -6.54
CA PRO A 193 -10.07 -33.55 -5.42
C PRO A 193 -9.23 -33.63 -4.13
N LEU A 194 -9.40 -32.68 -3.21
CA LEU A 194 -8.76 -32.70 -1.92
C LEU A 194 -9.04 -34.05 -1.25
N PRO A 195 -8.02 -34.79 -0.76
CA PRO A 195 -8.24 -36.01 -0.03
C PRO A 195 -9.04 -35.70 1.24
N GLU A 196 -10.25 -36.24 1.34
CA GLU A 196 -11.05 -36.13 2.56
C GLU A 196 -10.26 -36.64 3.77
N GLY A 197 -10.13 -35.80 4.81
CA GLY A 197 -9.65 -36.19 6.14
C GLY A 197 -8.15 -36.25 6.36
N LYS A 198 -7.28 -35.86 5.43
CA LYS A 198 -5.85 -35.66 5.68
C LYS A 198 -5.49 -34.20 5.52
N GLY A 199 -4.95 -33.60 6.57
CA GLY A 199 -4.47 -32.22 6.53
C GLY A 199 -3.64 -31.98 5.26
N TYR A 200 -4.04 -30.98 4.48
CA TYR A 200 -3.39 -30.57 3.24
C TYR A 200 -1.92 -30.26 3.52
N LYS A 201 -1.02 -31.06 3.01
CA LYS A 201 0.38 -30.66 2.89
C LYS A 201 0.52 -29.90 1.59
N GLU A 202 0.45 -28.59 1.71
CA GLU A 202 0.75 -27.67 0.62
C GLU A 202 2.05 -28.09 -0.07
N LYS A 203 1.99 -28.51 -1.33
CA LYS A 203 3.19 -28.57 -2.14
C LYS A 203 3.70 -27.14 -2.21
N LYS A 204 4.91 -26.90 -1.72
CA LYS A 204 5.61 -25.60 -1.74
C LYS A 204 5.84 -25.12 -3.19
N SER A 205 4.77 -24.77 -3.87
CA SER A 205 4.77 -24.33 -5.26
C SER A 205 3.64 -23.33 -5.43
N GLY A 206 3.95 -22.09 -5.71
CA GLY A 206 3.02 -20.98 -5.84
C GLY A 206 3.69 -19.67 -5.47
N SER A 207 2.93 -18.60 -5.33
CA SER A 207 3.39 -17.27 -4.93
C SER A 207 4.26 -17.31 -3.65
N ALA A 208 3.89 -18.09 -2.64
CA ALA A 208 4.65 -18.26 -1.41
C ALA A 208 6.08 -18.81 -1.63
N PHE A 209 6.29 -19.70 -2.60
CA PHE A 209 7.62 -20.19 -2.95
C PHE A 209 8.46 -19.11 -3.61
N PHE A 210 7.89 -18.37 -4.58
CA PHE A 210 8.58 -17.28 -5.24
C PHE A 210 8.93 -16.16 -4.27
N ASN A 211 8.05 -15.80 -3.40
CA ASN A 211 8.25 -14.73 -2.41
C ASN A 211 9.34 -15.11 -1.39
N TYR A 212 9.37 -16.37 -0.94
CA TYR A 212 10.46 -16.88 -0.08
C TYR A 212 11.84 -16.78 -0.78
N TRP A 213 11.91 -17.07 -2.08
CA TRP A 213 13.16 -16.98 -2.83
C TRP A 213 13.48 -15.54 -3.23
N ALA A 214 12.48 -14.71 -3.55
CA ALA A 214 12.67 -13.28 -3.81
C ALA A 214 13.26 -12.58 -2.58
N GLU A 215 12.82 -12.93 -1.39
CA GLU A 215 13.39 -12.46 -0.13
C GLU A 215 14.89 -12.81 0.00
N LYS A 216 15.28 -14.04 -0.36
CA LYS A 216 16.66 -14.50 -0.22
C LYS A 216 17.60 -14.07 -1.36
N LEU A 217 17.07 -13.92 -2.55
CA LEU A 217 17.81 -13.75 -3.79
C LEU A 217 17.58 -12.38 -4.46
N GLY A 218 17.00 -11.39 -3.78
CA GLY A 218 16.56 -10.12 -4.35
C GLY A 218 17.51 -9.49 -5.38
N LYS A 219 18.83 -9.41 -5.09
CA LYS A 219 19.83 -8.91 -6.05
C LYS A 219 19.98 -9.81 -7.28
N LEU A 220 19.81 -11.12 -7.13
CA LEU A 220 19.89 -12.07 -8.25
C LEU A 220 18.67 -11.94 -9.16
N PHE A 221 17.49 -11.72 -8.60
CA PHE A 221 16.28 -11.43 -9.37
C PHE A 221 16.43 -10.18 -10.23
N PHE A 222 17.02 -9.12 -9.67
CA PHE A 222 17.34 -7.90 -10.41
C PHE A 222 18.25 -8.17 -11.62
N VAL A 223 19.28 -9.01 -11.46
CA VAL A 223 20.20 -9.39 -12.55
C VAL A 223 19.52 -10.30 -13.57
N LEU A 224 18.69 -11.26 -13.12
CA LEU A 224 18.00 -12.19 -14.00
C LEU A 224 16.96 -11.50 -14.90
N SER A 225 16.29 -10.47 -14.39
CA SER A 225 15.34 -9.66 -15.18
C SER A 225 15.99 -8.82 -16.27
N ASP A 226 17.34 -8.72 -16.26
CA ASP A 226 18.13 -7.99 -17.26
C ASP A 226 18.73 -8.88 -18.36
N THR A 227 18.37 -10.15 -18.42
CA THR A 227 18.88 -11.11 -19.41
C THR A 227 18.26 -10.94 -20.79
N ARG A 228 18.89 -11.56 -21.84
CA ARG A 228 18.32 -11.60 -23.19
C ARG A 228 16.99 -12.34 -23.28
N LEU A 229 16.76 -13.34 -22.42
CA LEU A 229 15.47 -14.05 -22.34
C LEU A 229 14.38 -13.14 -21.77
N ALA A 230 14.72 -12.37 -20.76
CA ALA A 230 13.84 -11.36 -20.17
C ALA A 230 13.48 -10.27 -21.21
N GLU A 231 14.46 -9.77 -21.94
CA GLU A 231 14.23 -8.82 -23.04
C GLU A 231 13.28 -9.39 -24.10
N LYS A 232 13.51 -10.66 -24.50
CA LYS A 232 12.65 -11.33 -25.48
C LYS A 232 11.20 -11.45 -24.97
N ALA A 233 11.00 -11.76 -23.70
CA ALA A 233 9.67 -11.83 -23.10
C ALA A 233 8.93 -10.49 -23.24
N VAL A 234 9.55 -9.40 -22.80
CA VAL A 234 8.96 -8.04 -22.90
C VAL A 234 8.75 -7.60 -24.35
N ARG A 235 9.71 -7.92 -25.25
CA ARG A 235 9.58 -7.58 -26.67
C ARG A 235 8.40 -8.27 -27.33
N ASP A 236 8.20 -9.55 -27.03
CA ASP A 236 7.19 -10.37 -27.69
C ASP A 236 5.75 -9.94 -27.28
N ILE A 237 5.53 -9.53 -26.01
CA ILE A 237 4.21 -9.07 -25.52
C ILE A 237 3.92 -7.59 -25.85
N SER A 238 4.95 -6.74 -26.00
CA SER A 238 4.78 -5.30 -26.20
C SER A 238 3.76 -4.90 -27.28
N PRO A 239 3.68 -5.58 -28.44
CA PRO A 239 2.69 -5.22 -29.49
C PRO A 239 1.24 -5.49 -29.09
N ALA A 240 1.00 -6.26 -28.05
CA ALA A 240 -0.34 -6.55 -27.53
C ALA A 240 -0.83 -5.52 -26.52
N LEU A 241 -0.01 -4.52 -26.17
CA LEU A 241 -0.29 -3.51 -25.14
C LEU A 241 -0.03 -2.10 -25.68
N ASP A 242 -0.72 -1.10 -25.15
CA ASP A 242 -0.42 0.31 -25.40
C ASP A 242 0.74 0.80 -24.52
N ILE A 243 0.77 0.34 -23.28
CA ILE A 243 1.80 0.65 -22.30
C ILE A 243 2.27 -0.66 -21.66
N VAL A 244 3.58 -0.90 -21.65
CA VAL A 244 4.17 -2.10 -21.06
C VAL A 244 4.27 -1.93 -19.55
N GLY A 245 3.47 -2.67 -18.79
CA GLY A 245 3.53 -2.74 -17.34
C GLY A 245 4.60 -3.72 -16.88
N LEU A 246 5.45 -3.31 -15.94
CA LEU A 246 6.57 -4.11 -15.45
C LEU A 246 6.49 -4.28 -13.94
N ASN A 247 6.31 -5.54 -13.49
CA ASN A 247 6.42 -5.92 -12.10
C ASN A 247 7.85 -6.33 -11.76
N TYR A 248 8.48 -5.66 -10.78
CA TYR A 248 9.82 -5.95 -10.23
C TYR A 248 10.96 -6.05 -11.27
N ALA A 249 10.84 -5.34 -12.39
CA ALA A 249 11.81 -5.41 -13.48
C ALA A 249 12.47 -4.05 -13.79
N SER A 250 12.68 -3.21 -12.79
CA SER A 250 13.25 -1.87 -12.93
C SER A 250 14.68 -1.84 -13.49
N SER A 251 15.43 -2.95 -13.42
CA SER A 251 16.75 -3.12 -14.09
C SER A 251 16.68 -2.91 -15.60
N ARG A 252 15.49 -3.04 -16.20
CA ARG A 252 15.26 -2.91 -17.64
C ARG A 252 14.99 -1.48 -18.10
N TYR A 253 14.62 -0.58 -17.20
CA TYR A 253 14.13 0.76 -17.54
C TYR A 253 15.07 1.52 -18.49
N ASP A 254 16.35 1.64 -18.13
CA ASP A 254 17.33 2.36 -18.97
C ASP A 254 17.50 1.67 -20.34
N LYS A 255 17.73 0.34 -20.35
CA LYS A 255 18.00 -0.42 -21.58
C LYS A 255 16.81 -0.46 -22.53
N ASP A 256 15.60 -0.64 -22.00
CA ASP A 256 14.39 -0.70 -22.82
C ASP A 256 14.02 0.70 -23.35
N ALA A 257 14.22 1.77 -22.58
CA ALA A 257 14.02 3.13 -23.05
C ALA A 257 15.00 3.50 -24.18
N GLU A 258 16.26 3.08 -24.10
CA GLU A 258 17.26 3.32 -25.15
C GLU A 258 16.98 2.48 -26.40
N LYS A 259 16.64 1.21 -26.22
CA LYS A 259 16.47 0.26 -27.33
C LYS A 259 15.14 0.44 -28.08
N TYR A 260 14.10 0.87 -27.38
CA TYR A 260 12.73 0.98 -27.88
C TYR A 260 12.16 2.39 -27.61
N PRO A 261 12.62 3.43 -28.32
CA PRO A 261 12.28 4.82 -28.02
C PRO A 261 10.79 5.16 -28.13
N ASP A 262 10.03 4.37 -28.89
CA ASP A 262 8.59 4.57 -29.05
C ASP A 262 7.74 3.75 -28.05
N ARG A 263 8.39 2.89 -27.23
CA ARG A 263 7.71 2.04 -26.25
C ARG A 263 7.42 2.83 -24.97
N LEU A 264 6.16 2.95 -24.61
CA LEU A 264 5.78 3.41 -23.28
C LEU A 264 5.88 2.27 -22.25
N MET A 265 6.35 2.62 -21.07
CA MET A 265 6.53 1.71 -19.97
C MET A 265 6.04 2.34 -18.64
N ILE A 266 5.68 1.49 -17.72
CA ILE A 266 5.31 1.85 -16.36
C ILE A 266 5.73 0.75 -15.39
N GLY A 267 6.27 1.13 -14.24
CA GLY A 267 6.43 0.20 -13.12
C GLY A 267 5.07 -0.06 -12.49
N THR A 268 4.46 -1.19 -12.81
CA THR A 268 3.11 -1.52 -12.32
C THR A 268 3.14 -2.07 -10.90
N GLU A 269 4.30 -2.64 -10.49
CA GLU A 269 4.50 -3.16 -9.14
C GLU A 269 5.98 -3.19 -8.81
N THR A 270 6.38 -2.43 -7.78
CA THR A 270 7.78 -2.25 -7.43
C THR A 270 7.99 -2.25 -5.92
N MET A 271 9.23 -2.53 -5.50
CA MET A 271 9.59 -2.50 -4.08
C MET A 271 9.85 -1.07 -3.62
N SER A 272 9.31 -0.71 -2.47
CA SER A 272 9.47 0.64 -1.89
C SER A 272 10.94 1.03 -1.65
N ALA A 273 11.78 0.06 -1.30
CA ALA A 273 13.21 0.30 -1.09
C ALA A 273 13.96 0.70 -2.37
N ASP A 274 13.46 0.32 -3.54
CA ASP A 274 14.07 0.60 -4.84
C ASP A 274 13.59 1.91 -5.45
N LEU A 275 12.65 2.61 -4.79
CA LEU A 275 12.06 3.84 -5.32
C LEU A 275 13.09 4.92 -5.71
N PRO A 276 14.21 5.17 -4.98
CA PRO A 276 15.21 6.15 -5.43
C PRO A 276 15.81 5.80 -6.79
N TYR A 277 16.04 4.52 -7.05
CA TYR A 277 16.52 4.02 -8.33
C TYR A 277 15.45 4.19 -9.41
N ASN A 278 14.22 3.75 -9.15
CA ASN A 278 13.11 3.76 -10.09
C ASN A 278 12.70 5.19 -10.46
N TRP A 279 12.48 6.04 -9.45
CA TRP A 279 12.01 7.41 -9.66
C TRP A 279 13.03 8.28 -10.41
N ASN A 280 14.32 8.06 -10.19
CA ASN A 280 15.36 8.72 -10.99
C ASN A 280 15.24 8.39 -12.50
N ARG A 281 14.80 7.16 -12.85
CA ARG A 281 14.55 6.74 -14.24
C ARG A 281 13.26 7.32 -14.79
N VAL A 282 12.21 7.38 -13.98
CA VAL A 282 10.96 8.08 -14.34
C VAL A 282 11.24 9.54 -14.71
N LEU A 283 12.07 10.22 -13.94
CA LEU A 283 12.46 11.61 -14.23
C LEU A 283 13.37 11.76 -15.46
N ARG A 284 14.10 10.72 -15.85
CA ARG A 284 15.06 10.74 -16.96
C ARG A 284 14.44 10.36 -18.29
N HIS A 285 13.56 9.39 -18.31
CA HIS A 285 13.01 8.78 -19.53
C HIS A 285 11.53 9.12 -19.69
N LYS A 286 11.17 9.91 -20.70
CA LYS A 286 9.78 10.24 -20.98
C LYS A 286 8.87 9.03 -21.27
N GLN A 287 9.47 7.95 -21.78
CA GLN A 287 8.78 6.69 -22.03
C GLN A 287 8.35 5.97 -20.74
N LEU A 288 8.97 6.29 -19.60
CA LEU A 288 8.64 5.71 -18.30
C LEU A 288 7.74 6.68 -17.54
N ILE A 289 6.42 6.46 -17.61
CA ILE A 289 5.40 7.42 -17.17
C ILE A 289 5.09 7.38 -15.67
N GLY A 290 5.65 6.44 -14.92
CA GLY A 290 5.43 6.33 -13.49
C GLY A 290 5.91 5.03 -12.88
N ASP A 291 5.72 4.92 -11.57
CA ASP A 291 6.12 3.76 -10.76
C ASP A 291 5.10 3.55 -9.64
N PHE A 292 4.62 2.31 -9.49
CA PHE A 292 3.61 1.93 -8.50
C PHE A 292 4.24 1.01 -7.47
N VAL A 293 4.30 1.48 -6.22
CA VAL A 293 4.87 0.68 -5.13
C VAL A 293 3.88 -0.37 -4.63
N TRP A 294 4.37 -1.54 -4.29
CA TRP A 294 3.65 -2.56 -3.53
C TRP A 294 3.97 -2.41 -2.04
N SER A 295 2.99 -2.12 -1.18
CA SER A 295 1.65 -1.63 -1.49
C SER A 295 1.42 -0.29 -0.80
N ALA A 296 0.55 0.56 -1.35
CA ALA A 296 0.28 1.87 -0.75
C ALA A 296 -0.47 1.76 0.58
N TRP A 297 -1.37 0.80 0.72
CA TRP A 297 -2.17 0.53 1.90
C TRP A 297 -2.03 -0.94 2.28
N ASP A 298 -1.85 -1.23 3.58
CA ASP A 298 -1.77 -2.61 4.06
C ASP A 298 -3.14 -3.31 3.98
N TYR A 299 -3.13 -4.64 3.90
CA TYR A 299 -4.32 -5.40 3.58
C TYR A 299 -4.36 -6.75 4.32
N ILE A 300 -5.56 -7.34 4.36
CA ILE A 300 -5.84 -8.64 4.93
C ILE A 300 -5.51 -9.72 3.88
N GLY A 301 -4.68 -10.67 4.24
CA GLY A 301 -4.21 -11.73 3.34
C GLY A 301 -2.73 -11.63 3.05
N GLU A 302 -2.21 -12.53 2.20
CA GLU A 302 -0.77 -12.70 1.90
C GLU A 302 0.12 -12.57 3.15
N THR A 303 -0.32 -13.21 4.18
CA THR A 303 -0.02 -12.94 5.56
C THR A 303 1.47 -13.05 5.87
N CYS A 304 2.00 -12.00 6.52
CA CYS A 304 3.41 -11.89 6.93
C CYS A 304 4.43 -11.91 5.77
N MET A 305 4.02 -11.61 4.55
CA MET A 305 4.90 -11.54 3.40
C MET A 305 5.94 -10.42 3.50
N GLY A 306 5.52 -9.25 3.96
CA GLY A 306 6.41 -8.12 4.18
C GLY A 306 7.09 -8.14 5.54
N TRP A 307 6.73 -9.07 6.44
CA TRP A 307 7.02 -8.87 7.83
C TRP A 307 6.90 -10.14 8.66
N THR A 308 7.93 -10.52 9.37
CA THR A 308 7.93 -11.67 10.28
C THR A 308 8.20 -11.25 11.70
N TYR A 309 7.14 -11.01 12.48
CA TYR A 309 7.25 -10.91 13.92
C TYR A 309 7.38 -12.30 14.56
N GLN A 310 8.51 -12.57 15.16
CA GLN A 310 8.70 -13.81 15.89
C GLN A 310 8.15 -13.75 17.32
N SER A 311 8.00 -12.55 17.88
CA SER A 311 7.59 -12.34 19.28
C SER A 311 6.09 -12.45 19.50
N TYR A 312 5.25 -12.19 18.48
CA TYR A 312 3.81 -12.30 18.62
C TYR A 312 3.29 -13.72 18.39
N LYS A 313 2.41 -14.16 19.29
CA LYS A 313 1.61 -15.37 19.12
C LYS A 313 0.32 -14.99 18.39
N GLY A 314 -0.28 -15.93 17.68
CA GLY A 314 -1.51 -15.72 16.93
C GLY A 314 -1.38 -16.09 15.47
N LEU A 315 -2.50 -16.04 14.78
CA LEU A 315 -2.57 -16.29 13.34
C LEU A 315 -2.02 -15.09 12.56
N PRO A 316 -1.23 -15.30 11.52
CA PRO A 316 -0.89 -14.24 10.61
C PRO A 316 -2.17 -13.78 9.88
N LEU A 317 -2.44 -12.47 9.90
CA LEU A 317 -3.68 -11.87 9.39
C LEU A 317 -3.41 -10.86 8.29
N LEU A 318 -2.40 -9.99 8.48
CA LEU A 318 -2.10 -8.90 7.57
C LEU A 318 -0.84 -9.19 6.76
N SER A 319 -0.74 -8.57 5.59
CA SER A 319 0.44 -8.63 4.73
C SER A 319 1.67 -7.98 5.38
N GLY A 320 1.52 -6.80 5.98
CA GLY A 320 2.61 -6.01 6.53
C GLY A 320 3.47 -5.31 5.47
N GLN A 321 2.97 -5.16 4.24
CA GLN A 321 3.69 -4.52 3.11
C GLN A 321 3.25 -3.08 2.85
N GLY A 322 2.20 -2.60 3.54
CA GLY A 322 1.64 -1.27 3.32
C GLY A 322 2.58 -0.13 3.67
N MET A 323 2.56 0.93 2.88
CA MET A 323 3.17 2.22 3.22
C MET A 323 2.32 2.95 4.28
N ILE A 324 1.03 2.68 4.26
CA ILE A 324 0.03 3.08 5.23
C ILE A 324 -0.56 1.80 5.82
N ASP A 325 -0.70 1.72 7.13
CA ASP A 325 -1.25 0.54 7.79
C ASP A 325 -2.78 0.46 7.67
N ILE A 326 -3.37 -0.66 8.10
CA ILE A 326 -4.82 -0.89 7.99
C ILE A 326 -5.69 0.11 8.78
N THR A 327 -5.13 0.84 9.72
CA THR A 327 -5.83 1.89 10.47
C THR A 327 -5.78 3.25 9.76
N GLY A 328 -4.96 3.38 8.72
CA GLY A 328 -4.74 4.59 7.96
C GLY A 328 -3.56 5.42 8.44
N LEU A 329 -2.69 4.86 9.28
CA LEU A 329 -1.49 5.53 9.75
C LEU A 329 -0.36 5.40 8.71
N PRO A 330 0.22 6.53 8.22
CA PRO A 330 1.42 6.49 7.40
C PRO A 330 2.62 5.97 8.20
N LEU A 331 3.31 4.97 7.67
CA LEU A 331 4.52 4.41 8.28
C LEU A 331 5.77 5.22 7.89
N ALA A 332 6.88 5.03 8.60
CA ALA A 332 8.13 5.75 8.32
C ALA A 332 8.60 5.60 6.86
N GLN A 333 8.38 4.44 6.25
CA GLN A 333 8.70 4.25 4.83
C GLN A 333 7.82 5.11 3.89
N MET A 334 6.62 5.55 4.29
CA MET A 334 5.85 6.51 3.52
C MET A 334 6.55 7.88 3.48
N ALA A 335 7.11 8.32 4.59
CA ALA A 335 7.93 9.54 4.61
C ALA A 335 9.16 9.43 3.70
N PHE A 336 9.78 8.24 3.63
CA PHE A 336 10.85 7.98 2.67
C PHE A 336 10.38 8.15 1.22
N LEU A 337 9.20 7.64 0.86
CA LEU A 337 8.63 7.83 -0.48
C LEU A 337 8.42 9.32 -0.78
N ARG A 338 7.84 10.07 0.16
CA ARG A 338 7.65 11.54 0.01
C ARG A 338 8.96 12.26 -0.24
N THR A 339 10.02 11.89 0.50
CA THR A 339 11.36 12.45 0.31
C THR A 339 11.89 12.18 -1.10
N VAL A 340 11.75 10.94 -1.59
CA VAL A 340 12.21 10.56 -2.95
C VAL A 340 11.42 11.27 -4.04
N TRP A 341 10.12 11.41 -3.88
CA TRP A 341 9.26 12.13 -4.82
C TRP A 341 9.45 13.66 -4.78
N GLY A 342 10.15 14.19 -3.77
CA GLY A 342 10.32 15.63 -3.59
C GLY A 342 9.06 16.33 -3.10
N THR A 343 8.12 15.61 -2.51
CA THR A 343 6.91 16.18 -1.89
C THR A 343 7.12 16.49 -0.40
N GLU A 344 8.24 16.07 0.17
CA GLU A 344 8.72 16.41 1.51
C GLU A 344 10.06 17.13 1.42
N THR A 345 10.16 18.29 2.01
CA THR A 345 11.38 19.13 1.98
C THR A 345 12.17 19.05 3.27
N GLU A 346 11.47 18.91 4.40
CA GLU A 346 12.10 18.77 5.71
C GLU A 346 12.65 17.36 5.94
N PRO A 347 13.71 17.20 6.74
CA PRO A 347 14.19 15.90 7.10
C PRO A 347 13.16 15.18 7.99
N PHE A 348 12.86 13.93 7.67
CA PHE A 348 12.01 13.07 8.51
C PHE A 348 12.88 12.21 9.41
N LEU A 349 12.57 12.18 10.70
CA LEU A 349 13.28 11.39 11.72
C LEU A 349 12.39 10.30 12.27
N ALA A 350 12.86 9.06 12.23
CA ALA A 350 12.21 7.92 12.84
C ALA A 350 13.20 7.07 13.63
N VAL A 351 12.70 6.27 14.57
CA VAL A 351 13.54 5.44 15.43
C VAL A 351 12.96 4.03 15.51
N ARG A 352 13.81 3.01 15.41
CA ARG A 352 13.37 1.62 15.55
C ARG A 352 12.90 1.36 16.98
N PRO A 353 11.74 0.73 17.15
CA PRO A 353 11.11 0.56 18.46
C PRO A 353 11.97 -0.31 19.39
N LEU A 354 12.17 0.14 20.62
CA LEU A 354 12.99 -0.57 21.60
C LEU A 354 12.28 -1.75 22.26
N ASN A 355 10.97 -1.67 22.42
CA ASN A 355 10.15 -2.78 22.90
C ASN A 355 10.09 -3.96 21.90
N HIS A 356 10.47 -3.70 20.64
CA HIS A 356 10.55 -4.68 19.56
C HIS A 356 11.99 -4.89 19.04
N SER A 357 12.99 -4.66 19.87
CA SER A 357 14.42 -4.67 19.48
C SER A 357 14.94 -6.03 18.98
N GLY A 358 14.22 -7.13 19.27
CA GLY A 358 14.55 -8.48 18.77
C GLY A 358 13.92 -8.81 17.42
N GLU A 359 13.10 -7.92 16.89
CA GLU A 359 12.42 -8.10 15.63
C GLU A 359 13.22 -7.50 14.49
N THR A 360 13.34 -8.24 13.42
CA THR A 360 13.88 -7.70 12.17
C THR A 360 12.72 -7.30 11.28
N PRO A 361 12.76 -6.09 10.69
CA PRO A 361 11.91 -5.79 9.55
C PRO A 361 12.07 -6.89 8.51
N SER A 362 11.08 -7.03 7.65
CA SER A 362 11.15 -7.98 6.53
C SER A 362 12.54 -7.99 5.91
N LYS A 363 13.03 -9.17 5.54
CA LYS A 363 14.24 -9.31 4.72
C LYS A 363 14.00 -8.89 3.27
N GLY A 364 12.74 -8.76 2.88
CA GLY A 364 12.31 -8.27 1.57
C GLY A 364 12.42 -6.76 1.45
N ALA A 365 12.44 -6.27 0.22
CA ALA A 365 12.53 -4.84 -0.07
C ALA A 365 11.16 -4.12 -0.07
N TRP A 366 10.08 -4.83 0.20
CA TRP A 366 8.73 -4.25 0.34
C TRP A 366 8.57 -3.44 1.61
N GLN A 367 9.08 -3.97 2.74
CA GLN A 367 9.13 -3.24 4.00
C GLN A 367 10.55 -3.32 4.58
N PHE A 368 11.26 -2.22 4.57
CA PHE A 368 12.68 -2.17 4.95
C PHE A 368 12.93 -1.59 6.34
N THR A 369 11.88 -1.10 7.02
CA THR A 369 12.00 -0.54 8.36
C THR A 369 10.74 -0.75 9.19
N ASN A 370 10.90 -0.84 10.51
CA ASN A 370 9.84 -0.78 11.51
C ASN A 370 9.91 0.50 12.35
N ALA A 371 10.72 1.47 11.93
CA ALA A 371 10.92 2.72 12.66
C ALA A 371 9.61 3.52 12.79
N LEU A 372 9.52 4.28 13.87
CA LEU A 372 8.41 5.17 14.22
C LEU A 372 8.91 6.58 14.45
N ASP A 373 8.07 7.56 14.20
CA ASP A 373 8.30 8.98 14.50
C ASP A 373 8.12 9.27 16.00
N SER A 374 8.79 8.49 16.83
CA SER A 374 8.72 8.61 18.28
C SER A 374 10.09 8.46 18.94
N TRP A 375 10.27 9.16 20.07
CA TRP A 375 11.42 9.04 20.95
C TRP A 375 10.95 8.79 22.40
N THR A 376 10.00 7.84 22.58
CA THR A 376 9.38 7.56 23.88
C THR A 376 9.39 6.07 24.19
N TRP A 377 10.36 5.60 24.99
CA TRP A 377 10.46 4.20 25.42
C TRP A 377 10.91 4.12 26.89
N HIS A 378 10.01 4.44 27.83
CA HIS A 378 10.29 4.33 29.26
C HIS A 378 10.62 2.89 29.66
N GLY A 379 11.65 2.72 30.47
CA GLY A 379 12.17 1.42 30.88
C GLY A 379 13.25 0.83 29.96
N PHE A 380 13.58 1.53 28.86
CA PHE A 380 14.62 1.13 27.90
C PHE A 380 15.84 2.06 27.90
N GLU A 381 16.02 2.88 28.96
CA GLU A 381 17.11 3.82 29.07
C GLU A 381 18.47 3.12 28.91
N GLY A 382 19.36 3.71 28.11
CA GLY A 382 20.68 3.17 27.80
C GLY A 382 20.71 2.03 26.78
N LYS A 383 19.56 1.50 26.35
CA LYS A 383 19.50 0.46 25.31
C LYS A 383 19.80 1.07 23.93
N PRO A 384 20.55 0.35 23.08
CA PRO A 384 20.86 0.81 21.72
C PRO A 384 19.65 0.64 20.79
N THR A 385 19.49 1.60 19.89
CA THR A 385 18.56 1.55 18.78
C THR A 385 19.15 2.23 17.54
N VAL A 386 18.40 2.28 16.43
CA VAL A 386 18.77 2.95 15.21
C VAL A 386 17.80 4.10 14.95
N ALA A 387 18.35 5.30 14.84
CA ALA A 387 17.64 6.45 14.29
C ALA A 387 17.85 6.50 12.77
N GLU A 388 16.76 6.65 12.04
CA GLU A 388 16.71 6.72 10.57
C GLU A 388 16.26 8.11 10.18
N VAL A 389 17.03 8.78 9.31
CA VAL A 389 16.69 10.10 8.79
C VAL A 389 16.54 10.02 7.29
N TYR A 390 15.41 10.50 6.77
CA TYR A 390 15.12 10.56 5.35
C TYR A 390 15.18 12.03 4.89
N THR A 391 16.00 12.32 3.90
CA THR A 391 16.21 13.68 3.39
C THR A 391 16.91 13.66 2.03
N THR A 392 16.78 14.74 1.29
CA THR A 392 17.53 15.01 0.05
C THR A 392 18.85 15.77 0.28
N ALA A 393 19.15 16.16 1.52
CA ALA A 393 20.38 16.89 1.89
C ALA A 393 21.66 16.06 1.65
N ASP A 394 22.82 16.70 1.66
CA ASP A 394 24.11 16.02 1.46
C ASP A 394 24.54 15.21 2.69
N SER A 395 24.25 15.73 3.89
CA SER A 395 24.56 15.05 5.15
C SER A 395 23.55 15.40 6.25
N VAL A 396 23.59 14.61 7.32
CA VAL A 396 22.75 14.81 8.52
C VAL A 396 23.65 14.80 9.75
N ARG A 397 23.44 15.76 10.65
CA ARG A 397 23.95 15.76 12.01
C ARG A 397 22.82 15.34 12.96
N LEU A 398 23.06 14.31 13.78
CA LEU A 398 22.13 13.85 14.82
C LEU A 398 22.57 14.38 16.17
N GLU A 399 21.64 14.94 16.94
CA GLU A 399 21.86 15.48 18.28
C GLU A 399 20.88 14.83 19.28
N LEU A 400 21.37 14.53 20.49
CA LEU A 400 20.56 14.07 21.61
C LEU A 400 20.79 14.99 22.80
N ASN A 401 19.73 15.68 23.25
CA ASN A 401 19.79 16.66 24.33
C ASN A 401 20.92 17.69 24.08
N ASP A 402 20.94 18.28 22.89
CA ASP A 402 21.91 19.28 22.38
C ASP A 402 23.37 18.77 22.27
N LYS A 403 23.60 17.46 22.46
CA LYS A 403 24.90 16.85 22.25
C LYS A 403 24.97 16.14 20.91
N VAL A 404 25.94 16.46 20.10
CA VAL A 404 26.18 15.82 18.81
C VAL A 404 26.52 14.34 19.00
N ILE A 405 25.70 13.47 18.41
CA ILE A 405 25.95 12.04 18.34
C ILE A 405 26.88 11.71 17.17
N GLY A 406 26.71 12.43 16.06
CA GLY A 406 27.56 12.28 14.89
C GLY A 406 26.98 12.94 13.66
N THR A 407 27.82 13.03 12.60
CA THR A 407 27.39 13.50 11.27
C THR A 407 27.63 12.40 10.25
N LYS A 408 26.65 12.15 9.36
CA LYS A 408 26.72 11.14 8.30
C LYS A 408 26.27 11.69 6.96
N LYS A 409 26.95 11.26 5.90
CA LYS A 409 26.50 11.51 4.51
C LYS A 409 25.21 10.77 4.23
N VAL A 410 24.29 11.42 3.52
CA VAL A 410 23.07 10.82 3.02
C VAL A 410 23.41 9.92 1.83
N ARG A 411 22.84 8.71 1.82
CA ARG A 411 22.95 7.75 0.71
C ARG A 411 21.56 7.20 0.38
N GLN A 412 21.17 7.29 -0.87
CA GLN A 412 19.85 6.89 -1.33
C GLN A 412 18.73 7.47 -0.44
N ASN A 413 18.81 8.78 -0.18
CA ASN A 413 17.89 9.53 0.67
C ASN A 413 17.82 9.10 2.14
N LYS A 414 18.81 8.35 2.66
CA LYS A 414 18.84 7.83 4.05
C LYS A 414 20.15 8.13 4.74
N ALA A 415 20.06 8.42 6.05
CA ALA A 415 21.17 8.40 7.00
C ALA A 415 20.77 7.60 8.24
N LEU A 416 21.58 6.61 8.65
CA LEU A 416 21.26 5.70 9.76
C LEU A 416 22.26 5.90 10.90
N PHE A 417 21.78 6.12 12.12
CA PHE A 417 22.59 6.35 13.31
C PHE A 417 22.32 5.31 14.39
N SER A 418 23.36 4.71 14.94
CA SER A 418 23.24 3.97 16.21
C SER A 418 23.21 4.99 17.35
N VAL A 419 22.21 4.91 18.19
CA VAL A 419 22.01 5.82 19.33
C VAL A 419 21.54 5.02 20.54
N LYS A 420 21.96 5.41 21.74
CA LYS A 420 21.40 4.86 23.00
C LYS A 420 20.25 5.74 23.44
N TYR A 421 19.13 5.11 23.77
CA TYR A 421 17.97 5.82 24.27
C TYR A 421 18.26 6.53 25.58
N ALA A 422 17.95 7.80 25.64
CA ALA A 422 17.83 8.61 26.83
C ALA A 422 16.66 9.57 26.66
N PRO A 423 15.81 9.77 27.67
CA PRO A 423 14.71 10.73 27.59
C PRO A 423 15.20 12.14 27.25
N GLY A 424 14.37 12.90 26.55
CA GLY A 424 14.65 14.25 26.10
C GLY A 424 14.39 14.47 24.63
N THR A 425 15.21 15.23 23.96
CA THR A 425 15.05 15.62 22.55
C THR A 425 16.07 14.95 21.67
N LEU A 426 15.63 14.20 20.67
CA LEU A 426 16.44 13.71 19.56
C LEU A 426 16.18 14.60 18.34
N ALA A 427 17.22 15.24 17.80
CA ALA A 427 17.12 16.16 16.67
C ALA A 427 17.98 15.69 15.49
N ALA A 428 17.44 15.79 14.29
CA ALA A 428 18.14 15.58 13.03
C ALA A 428 18.23 16.90 12.27
N ILE A 429 19.44 17.30 11.93
CA ILE A 429 19.76 18.53 11.23
C ILE A 429 20.30 18.16 9.85
N ALA A 430 19.58 18.56 8.80
CA ALA A 430 19.99 18.40 7.42
C ALA A 430 21.01 19.48 7.04
N LEU A 431 22.09 19.08 6.36
CA LEU A 431 23.20 19.97 6.01
C LEU A 431 23.49 19.89 4.50
N ASP A 432 23.83 21.04 3.92
CA ASP A 432 24.35 21.13 2.56
C ASP A 432 25.86 20.74 2.49
N ARG A 433 26.46 20.83 1.29
CA ARG A 433 27.90 20.55 1.07
C ARG A 433 28.83 21.47 1.83
N SER A 434 28.36 22.66 2.18
CA SER A 434 29.11 23.68 2.93
C SER A 434 28.85 23.59 4.44
N GLU A 435 28.18 22.51 4.89
CA GLU A 435 27.76 22.25 6.27
C GLU A 435 26.77 23.28 6.86
N ASN A 436 26.10 24.06 6.00
CA ASN A 436 24.99 24.92 6.43
C ASN A 436 23.73 24.10 6.67
N GLU A 437 22.97 24.46 7.71
CA GLU A 437 21.68 23.86 8.01
C GLU A 437 20.67 24.23 6.94
N THR A 438 20.01 23.21 6.36
CA THR A 438 18.97 23.34 5.34
C THR A 438 17.60 22.94 5.83
N GLY A 439 17.52 22.27 6.97
CA GLY A 439 16.25 21.86 7.61
C GLY A 439 16.51 21.12 8.91
N ARG A 440 15.47 21.02 9.75
CA ARG A 440 15.59 20.40 11.07
C ARG A 440 14.28 19.73 11.47
N THR A 441 14.40 18.56 12.07
CA THR A 441 13.28 17.88 12.74
C THR A 441 13.70 17.39 14.12
N ARG A 442 12.71 17.19 15.02
CA ARG A 442 12.97 16.69 16.37
C ARG A 442 11.86 15.79 16.86
N LEU A 443 12.23 14.81 17.66
CA LEU A 443 11.33 13.97 18.44
C LEU A 443 11.59 14.22 19.91
N ILE A 444 10.52 14.31 20.71
CA ILE A 444 10.59 14.59 22.14
C ILE A 444 10.04 13.38 22.89
N SER A 445 10.71 12.98 23.97
CA SER A 445 10.19 11.93 24.84
C SER A 445 8.96 12.43 25.62
N GLY A 446 7.88 11.66 25.57
CA GLY A 446 6.69 11.88 26.38
C GLY A 446 6.93 11.58 27.86
N GLU A 447 6.01 12.03 28.71
CA GLU A 447 5.98 11.68 30.13
C GLU A 447 5.49 10.22 30.31
N LYS A 448 5.77 9.62 31.48
CA LYS A 448 5.47 8.21 31.73
C LYS A 448 3.98 7.90 31.96
N ALA A 449 3.22 8.87 32.50
CA ALA A 449 1.82 8.68 32.84
C ALA A 449 0.94 8.65 31.58
N PRO A 450 0.27 7.54 31.25
CA PRO A 450 -0.55 7.45 30.06
C PRO A 450 -1.88 8.16 30.23
N ILE A 451 -2.34 8.77 29.15
CA ILE A 451 -3.70 9.27 28.97
C ILE A 451 -4.28 8.55 27.75
N LEU A 452 -5.53 8.09 27.89
CA LEU A 452 -6.28 7.56 26.77
C LEU A 452 -6.83 8.76 25.95
N THR A 453 -6.32 8.92 24.74
CA THR A 453 -6.74 9.97 23.81
C THR A 453 -7.65 9.37 22.76
N VAL A 454 -8.86 9.93 22.61
CA VAL A 454 -9.90 9.44 21.71
C VAL A 454 -10.34 10.58 20.80
N ARG A 455 -10.21 10.40 19.49
CA ARG A 455 -10.51 11.44 18.49
C ARG A 455 -11.47 10.92 17.43
N PRO A 456 -12.79 11.18 17.55
CA PRO A 456 -13.73 10.97 16.45
C PRO A 456 -13.46 11.97 15.32
N ASP A 457 -13.51 11.52 14.08
CA ASP A 457 -13.37 12.39 12.90
C ASP A 457 -14.61 13.28 12.68
N ARG A 458 -15.76 12.85 13.19
CA ARG A 458 -17.03 13.60 13.19
C ARG A 458 -17.99 13.09 14.28
N SER A 459 -18.93 13.93 14.68
CA SER A 459 -19.90 13.61 15.72
C SER A 459 -21.35 13.55 15.24
N VAL A 460 -21.62 13.93 13.99
CA VAL A 460 -22.96 13.92 13.38
C VAL A 460 -22.95 13.08 12.12
N LEU A 461 -23.92 12.17 11.99
CA LEU A 461 -24.07 11.26 10.85
C LEU A 461 -25.50 11.35 10.28
N PRO A 462 -25.69 11.21 8.97
CA PRO A 462 -27.02 11.05 8.38
C PRO A 462 -27.63 9.69 8.75
N PRO A 463 -29.00 9.59 8.84
CA PRO A 463 -29.69 8.35 9.18
C PRO A 463 -29.88 7.43 7.96
N ASP A 464 -28.81 7.13 7.23
CA ASP A 464 -28.81 6.35 6.00
C ASP A 464 -28.42 4.89 6.18
N GLY A 465 -27.94 4.52 7.37
CA GLY A 465 -27.48 3.16 7.67
C GLY A 465 -26.14 2.82 7.00
N GLN A 466 -25.41 3.79 6.46
CA GLN A 466 -24.15 3.60 5.74
C GLN A 466 -23.02 4.50 6.25
N ALA A 467 -23.36 5.71 6.69
CA ALA A 467 -22.37 6.70 7.14
C ALA A 467 -21.53 6.17 8.29
N LEU A 468 -20.24 6.48 8.25
CA LEU A 468 -19.26 6.01 9.22
C LEU A 468 -18.65 7.18 10.01
N CYS A 469 -18.35 6.93 11.29
CA CYS A 469 -17.47 7.76 12.11
C CYS A 469 -16.21 6.93 12.44
N PHE A 470 -15.05 7.45 12.11
CA PHE A 470 -13.75 6.86 12.42
C PHE A 470 -13.21 7.47 13.70
N VAL A 471 -12.80 6.64 14.64
CA VAL A 471 -12.34 7.08 15.96
C VAL A 471 -10.93 6.56 16.19
N GLU A 472 -9.97 7.47 16.17
CA GLU A 472 -8.58 7.16 16.52
C GLU A 472 -8.45 7.06 18.05
N ILE A 473 -7.81 5.99 18.51
CA ILE A 473 -7.58 5.71 19.91
C ILE A 473 -6.07 5.60 20.12
N GLU A 474 -5.52 6.42 21.02
CA GLU A 474 -4.08 6.48 21.27
C GLU A 474 -3.79 6.53 22.77
N PHE A 475 -2.66 5.95 23.18
CA PHE A 475 -2.05 6.25 24.45
C PHE A 475 -1.03 7.37 24.27
N THR A 476 -1.30 8.51 24.92
CA THR A 476 -0.41 9.68 24.89
C THR A 476 -0.05 10.10 26.31
N ASP A 477 0.92 10.98 26.46
CA ASP A 477 1.08 11.74 27.70
C ASP A 477 0.12 12.95 27.73
N LYS A 478 0.16 13.74 28.81
CA LYS A 478 -0.65 14.97 28.97
C LYS A 478 -0.38 16.05 27.92
N ASN A 479 0.76 15.98 27.21
CA ASN A 479 1.15 16.91 26.15
C ASN A 479 0.78 16.37 24.75
N GLY A 480 0.12 15.21 24.67
CA GLY A 480 -0.27 14.58 23.43
C GLY A 480 0.86 13.79 22.75
N VAL A 481 1.98 13.55 23.43
CA VAL A 481 3.09 12.74 22.88
C VAL A 481 2.73 11.27 22.97
N LEU A 482 2.79 10.58 21.83
CA LEU A 482 2.48 9.15 21.73
C LEU A 482 3.40 8.29 22.60
N LEU A 483 2.82 7.28 23.25
CA LEU A 483 3.49 6.26 24.04
C LEU A 483 3.44 4.91 23.28
N PRO A 484 4.33 4.68 22.29
CA PRO A 484 4.20 3.55 21.36
C PRO A 484 4.46 2.19 22.01
N TYR A 485 5.00 2.16 23.22
CA TYR A 485 5.20 0.92 24.00
C TYR A 485 3.95 0.46 24.75
N MET A 486 2.86 1.28 24.73
CA MET A 486 1.58 0.94 25.36
C MET A 486 0.78 0.04 24.42
N GLU A 487 0.94 -1.28 24.59
CA GLU A 487 0.23 -2.31 23.84
C GLU A 487 -0.67 -3.06 24.81
N GLN A 488 -1.86 -2.53 25.03
CA GLN A 488 -2.80 -3.05 26.01
C GLN A 488 -4.24 -2.98 25.51
N ARG A 489 -5.11 -3.71 26.20
CA ARG A 489 -6.51 -3.83 25.88
C ARG A 489 -7.25 -2.50 26.06
N VAL A 490 -8.09 -2.21 25.09
CA VAL A 490 -9.06 -1.13 25.09
C VAL A 490 -10.44 -1.76 24.92
N ASP A 491 -11.41 -1.31 25.70
CA ASP A 491 -12.80 -1.73 25.68
C ASP A 491 -13.71 -0.56 25.25
N ILE A 492 -14.72 -0.87 24.44
CA ILE A 492 -15.71 0.09 23.94
C ILE A 492 -17.09 -0.30 24.47
N LYS A 493 -17.80 0.68 25.06
CA LYS A 493 -19.20 0.56 25.45
C LYS A 493 -20.02 1.60 24.69
N ILE A 494 -21.17 1.20 24.17
CA ILE A 494 -22.12 2.07 23.49
C ILE A 494 -23.41 2.10 24.31
N ASP A 495 -23.83 3.27 24.74
CA ASP A 495 -25.12 3.54 25.37
C ASP A 495 -25.99 4.30 24.36
N GLY A 496 -27.17 3.74 24.02
CA GLY A 496 -28.05 4.20 22.94
C GLY A 496 -28.03 3.27 21.73
N ASN A 497 -28.81 3.60 20.71
CA ASN A 497 -29.04 2.76 19.52
C ASN A 497 -28.85 3.52 18.19
N ALA A 498 -28.34 4.72 18.23
CA ALA A 498 -28.15 5.53 17.02
C ALA A 498 -27.01 5.00 16.14
N VAL A 499 -25.99 4.39 16.75
CA VAL A 499 -24.86 3.81 16.03
C VAL A 499 -24.54 2.39 16.49
N THR A 500 -23.85 1.64 15.63
CA THR A 500 -23.29 0.31 15.94
C THR A 500 -21.79 0.31 15.70
N LEU A 501 -21.04 -0.50 16.46
CA LEU A 501 -19.63 -0.75 16.19
C LEU A 501 -19.52 -1.60 14.91
N GLN A 502 -18.90 -1.05 13.87
CA GLN A 502 -18.72 -1.72 12.59
C GLN A 502 -17.40 -2.47 12.50
N GLY A 503 -16.36 -1.94 13.14
CA GLY A 503 -15.05 -2.56 13.23
C GLY A 503 -14.20 -1.91 14.31
N PHE A 504 -13.33 -2.70 14.95
CA PHE A 504 -12.37 -2.21 15.94
C PHE A 504 -11.10 -3.06 15.89
N GLY A 505 -9.95 -2.42 15.74
CA GLY A 505 -8.69 -3.15 15.64
C GLY A 505 -7.46 -2.27 15.62
N SER A 506 -6.33 -2.94 15.54
CA SER A 506 -5.01 -2.33 15.39
C SER A 506 -4.26 -2.89 14.18
N ALA A 507 -3.11 -2.32 13.87
CA ALA A 507 -2.27 -2.75 12.74
C ALA A 507 -1.31 -3.90 13.09
N LEU A 508 -1.60 -4.71 14.11
CA LEU A 508 -0.80 -5.88 14.46
C LEU A 508 -0.98 -6.95 13.38
N THR A 509 0.10 -7.32 12.72
CA THR A 509 0.07 -8.24 11.57
C THR A 509 -0.24 -9.69 11.94
N LYS A 510 -0.01 -10.06 13.22
CA LYS A 510 -0.20 -11.42 13.71
C LYS A 510 -0.95 -11.39 15.04
N THR A 511 -2.21 -11.83 15.02
CA THR A 511 -3.10 -11.77 16.18
C THR A 511 -4.19 -12.83 16.08
N ASP A 512 -4.74 -13.25 17.24
CA ASP A 512 -5.96 -14.06 17.33
C ASP A 512 -7.21 -13.19 17.57
N GLU A 513 -7.04 -11.87 17.68
CA GLU A 513 -8.15 -10.93 17.87
C GLU A 513 -8.90 -10.69 16.56
N VAL A 514 -10.20 -10.50 16.68
CA VAL A 514 -11.08 -10.23 15.53
C VAL A 514 -11.64 -8.79 15.62
N PHE A 515 -11.87 -8.19 14.47
CA PHE A 515 -12.26 -6.77 14.37
C PHE A 515 -13.72 -6.47 14.71
N ILE A 516 -14.53 -7.47 15.06
CA ILE A 516 -15.96 -7.29 15.37
C ILE A 516 -16.25 -7.24 16.87
N HIS A 517 -15.25 -7.45 17.72
CA HIS A 517 -15.43 -7.38 19.17
C HIS A 517 -15.36 -5.94 19.67
N PRO A 518 -16.07 -5.61 20.78
CA PRO A 518 -15.99 -4.29 21.40
C PRO A 518 -14.73 -4.12 22.26
N TYR A 519 -13.72 -4.92 22.04
CA TYR A 519 -12.40 -4.83 22.69
C TYR A 519 -11.32 -5.27 21.73
N HIS A 520 -10.16 -4.63 21.82
CA HIS A 520 -8.97 -4.98 21.06
C HIS A 520 -7.71 -4.44 21.75
N ASN A 521 -6.55 -5.09 21.54
CA ASN A 521 -5.29 -4.52 22.00
C ASN A 521 -4.79 -3.45 21.03
N THR A 522 -4.24 -2.38 21.58
CA THR A 522 -3.49 -1.41 20.78
C THR A 522 -2.19 -2.03 20.26
N TYR A 523 -1.72 -1.53 19.15
CA TYR A 523 -0.40 -1.82 18.61
C TYR A 523 0.33 -0.50 18.38
N ARG A 524 1.56 -0.41 18.88
CA ARG A 524 2.34 0.84 18.87
C ARG A 524 1.60 2.01 19.52
N GLY A 525 0.82 1.72 20.57
CA GLY A 525 0.02 2.71 21.30
C GLY A 525 -1.25 3.16 20.61
N ARG A 526 -1.69 2.48 19.53
CA ARG A 526 -2.79 2.93 18.65
C ARG A 526 -3.79 1.84 18.32
N ALA A 527 -5.05 2.25 18.10
CA ALA A 527 -6.12 1.44 17.52
C ALA A 527 -7.12 2.34 16.77
N LEU A 528 -7.96 1.74 15.94
CA LEU A 528 -9.02 2.41 15.20
C LEU A 528 -10.35 1.72 15.46
N ALA A 529 -11.36 2.47 15.89
CA ALA A 529 -12.75 2.03 15.95
C ALA A 529 -13.58 2.73 14.88
N VAL A 530 -14.54 2.02 14.29
CA VAL A 530 -15.43 2.55 13.25
C VAL A 530 -16.87 2.30 13.66
N PHE A 531 -17.65 3.37 13.74
CA PHE A 531 -19.07 3.33 14.08
C PHE A 531 -19.90 3.63 12.85
N ARG A 532 -20.99 2.86 12.67
CA ARG A 532 -21.92 3.02 11.57
C ARG A 532 -23.25 3.57 12.05
N ALA A 533 -23.78 4.55 11.33
CA ALA A 533 -25.09 5.15 11.57
C ALA A 533 -26.24 4.15 11.45
N GLY A 534 -27.24 4.31 12.31
CA GLY A 534 -28.54 3.69 12.13
C GLY A 534 -29.37 4.37 11.04
N LYS A 535 -30.63 3.92 10.89
CA LYS A 535 -31.60 4.45 9.90
C LYS A 535 -32.60 5.44 10.50
N ALA A 536 -32.47 5.77 11.77
CA ALA A 536 -33.36 6.67 12.47
C ALA A 536 -32.56 7.71 13.24
N ASP A 537 -33.15 8.89 13.43
CA ASP A 537 -32.58 9.95 14.27
C ASP A 537 -32.41 9.43 15.70
N GLY A 538 -31.33 9.83 16.34
CA GLY A 538 -31.00 9.43 17.70
C GLY A 538 -29.62 9.84 18.13
N LYS A 539 -29.26 9.52 19.37
CA LYS A 539 -27.96 9.81 19.96
C LYS A 539 -27.43 8.58 20.68
N SER A 540 -26.18 8.32 20.51
CA SER A 540 -25.45 7.31 21.30
C SER A 540 -24.27 7.95 22.00
N THR A 541 -23.98 7.49 23.21
CA THR A 541 -22.76 7.83 23.95
C THR A 541 -21.82 6.65 23.87
N VAL A 542 -20.60 6.91 23.40
CA VAL A 542 -19.54 5.91 23.32
C VAL A 542 -18.55 6.18 24.46
N THR A 543 -18.25 5.15 25.24
CA THR A 543 -17.21 5.19 26.28
C THR A 543 -16.09 4.25 25.90
N VAL A 544 -14.88 4.77 25.84
CA VAL A 544 -13.64 4.05 25.59
C VAL A 544 -12.88 3.97 26.92
N SER A 545 -12.45 2.78 27.30
CA SER A 545 -11.76 2.55 28.57
C SER A 545 -10.58 1.60 28.40
N SER A 546 -9.58 1.77 29.26
CA SER A 546 -8.44 0.86 29.35
C SER A 546 -7.92 0.86 30.78
N GLU A 547 -7.20 -0.19 31.15
CA GLU A 547 -6.62 -0.33 32.48
C GLU A 547 -5.64 0.82 32.78
N ASN A 548 -5.66 1.32 34.00
CA ASN A 548 -4.79 2.40 34.50
C ASN A 548 -4.91 3.75 33.76
N THR A 549 -6.03 4.01 33.10
CA THR A 549 -6.36 5.31 32.50
C THR A 549 -7.80 5.71 32.82
N GLU A 550 -8.08 7.01 32.86
CA GLU A 550 -9.46 7.50 32.98
C GLU A 550 -10.22 7.18 31.68
N PRO A 551 -11.49 6.71 31.79
CA PRO A 551 -12.33 6.48 30.63
C PRO A 551 -12.66 7.79 29.90
N VAL A 552 -12.75 7.71 28.58
CA VAL A 552 -13.13 8.85 27.72
C VAL A 552 -14.48 8.58 27.09
N SER A 553 -15.40 9.53 27.20
CA SER A 553 -16.73 9.43 26.60
C SER A 553 -16.98 10.55 25.60
N PHE A 554 -17.64 10.24 24.50
CA PHE A 554 -18.11 11.19 23.49
C PHE A 554 -19.46 10.76 22.95
N SER A 555 -20.14 11.65 22.23
CA SER A 555 -21.45 11.37 21.66
C SER A 555 -21.38 11.38 20.13
N ILE A 556 -22.17 10.49 19.52
CA ILE A 556 -22.46 10.51 18.09
C ILE A 556 -23.97 10.70 17.94
N GLU A 557 -24.35 11.72 17.18
CA GLU A 557 -25.73 12.01 16.82
C GLU A 557 -26.00 11.53 15.40
N VAL A 558 -27.11 10.84 15.20
CA VAL A 558 -27.63 10.48 13.89
C VAL A 558 -28.86 11.34 13.63
N THR A 559 -28.83 12.19 12.61
CA THR A 559 -29.91 13.11 12.31
C THR A 559 -29.99 13.48 10.83
N GLY A 560 -31.23 13.56 10.31
CA GLY A 560 -31.51 14.05 8.96
C GLY A 560 -31.43 15.57 8.81
N ARG A 561 -31.21 16.31 9.89
CA ARG A 561 -31.06 17.77 9.84
C ARG A 561 -29.67 18.11 9.33
N LYS A 562 -29.58 18.96 8.30
CA LYS A 562 -28.29 19.56 7.91
C LYS A 562 -27.90 20.54 9.02
N GLU A 563 -26.64 20.47 9.47
CA GLU A 563 -26.07 21.61 10.22
C GLU A 563 -26.15 22.85 9.31
N GLU A 564 -26.78 23.92 9.81
CA GLU A 564 -26.87 25.23 9.13
C GLU A 564 -25.51 25.94 9.13
#